data_14172c65311ee142965d2ee56687bab7
#
_entry.id   14172c65311ee142965d2ee56687bab7
#
_cell.length_a   1.000
_cell.length_b   1.000
_cell.length_c   1.000
_cell.angle_alpha   90.00
_cell.angle_beta   90.00
_cell.angle_gamma   90.00
#
_symmetry.space_group_name_H-M   'P 1'
#
loop_
_entity.id
_entity.type
_entity.pdbx_description
1 polymer ?
#
loop_
_entity_poly.entity_id
_entity_poly.type
_entity_poly.pdbx_seq_one_letter_code
_entity_poly.pdbx_strand_id
1 'polypeptide(L)'
;MLISLYIMLGLAMLLGIVLGCSALWFKVEGDPLVARIDAILPQTQCGQCGYPGCKPYATAIAAGEADINQCPPGGDAGAHALADLMGVEYKPLNAEHGVPKPKSVAFIDEATCIGCTLCIQACPVDAILGAAKHMHTIIVSECTGCELCLAPCPVDCISMQAIAEQPDNWKWKYPIIPIAPMHAQTT
;
A
#
# COMPACT_ATOMS: atom_id res chain seq x y z
N MET A 1 10.66 -48.78 -3.19
CA MET A 1 11.01 -47.51 -3.83
C MET A 1 10.04 -47.09 -4.94
N LEU A 2 9.77 -47.92 -5.97
CA LEU A 2 8.86 -47.54 -7.07
C LEU A 2 7.41 -47.28 -6.60
N ILE A 3 6.86 -48.07 -5.68
CA ILE A 3 5.51 -47.90 -5.16
C ILE A 3 5.36 -46.57 -4.42
N SER A 4 6.33 -46.19 -3.59
CA SER A 4 6.31 -44.88 -2.89
C SER A 4 6.38 -43.70 -3.86
N LEU A 5 7.12 -43.83 -4.95
CA LEU A 5 7.21 -42.82 -6.01
C LEU A 5 5.84 -42.64 -6.72
N TYR A 6 5.14 -43.73 -7.05
CA TYR A 6 3.81 -43.66 -7.67
C TYR A 6 2.75 -43.07 -6.73
N ILE A 7 2.81 -43.41 -5.44
CA ILE A 7 1.90 -42.82 -4.44
C ILE A 7 2.11 -41.30 -4.32
N MET A 8 3.37 -40.87 -4.23
CA MET A 8 3.71 -39.44 -4.16
C MET A 8 3.30 -38.68 -5.43
N LEU A 9 3.52 -39.28 -6.60
CA LEU A 9 3.10 -38.70 -7.88
C LEU A 9 1.58 -38.59 -7.97
N GLY A 10 0.85 -39.63 -7.57
CA GLY A 10 -0.61 -39.63 -7.54
C GLY A 10 -1.18 -38.57 -6.59
N LEU A 11 -0.60 -38.45 -5.39
CA LEU A 11 -1.01 -37.46 -4.42
C LEU A 11 -0.74 -36.03 -4.92
N ALA A 12 0.43 -35.80 -5.51
CA ALA A 12 0.78 -34.49 -6.08
C ALA A 12 -0.16 -34.10 -7.23
N MET A 13 -0.49 -35.04 -8.10
CA MET A 13 -1.42 -34.81 -9.20
C MET A 13 -2.85 -34.53 -8.70
N LEU A 14 -3.32 -35.25 -7.70
CA LEU A 14 -4.63 -35.05 -7.09
C LEU A 14 -4.71 -33.66 -6.42
N LEU A 15 -3.70 -33.27 -5.63
CA LEU A 15 -3.61 -31.96 -5.02
C LEU A 15 -3.58 -30.84 -6.08
N GLY A 16 -2.80 -31.02 -7.14
CA GLY A 16 -2.72 -30.05 -8.25
C GLY A 16 -4.07 -29.86 -8.94
N ILE A 17 -4.82 -30.93 -9.18
CA ILE A 17 -6.17 -30.86 -9.77
C ILE A 17 -7.15 -30.17 -8.81
N VAL A 18 -7.15 -30.51 -7.52
CA VAL A 18 -8.03 -29.90 -6.52
C VAL A 18 -7.76 -28.40 -6.40
N LEU A 19 -6.48 -28.00 -6.31
CA LEU A 19 -6.10 -26.58 -6.23
C LEU A 19 -6.45 -25.83 -7.53
N GLY A 20 -6.19 -26.44 -8.68
CA GLY A 20 -6.53 -25.85 -9.98
C GLY A 20 -8.03 -25.64 -10.16
N CYS A 21 -8.84 -26.65 -9.84
CA CYS A 21 -10.29 -26.54 -9.89
C CYS A 21 -10.81 -25.50 -8.88
N SER A 22 -10.26 -25.49 -7.66
CA SER A 22 -10.63 -24.50 -6.65
C SER A 22 -10.32 -23.08 -7.11
N ALA A 23 -9.14 -22.83 -7.71
CA ALA A 23 -8.76 -21.53 -8.24
C ALA A 23 -9.72 -21.01 -9.33
N LEU A 24 -10.25 -21.92 -10.16
CA LEU A 24 -11.23 -21.55 -11.17
C LEU A 24 -12.62 -21.29 -10.57
N TRP A 25 -13.05 -22.09 -9.60
CA TRP A 25 -14.37 -21.98 -8.99
C TRP A 25 -14.49 -20.78 -8.02
N PHE A 26 -13.41 -20.47 -7.31
CA PHE A 26 -13.36 -19.35 -6.35
C PHE A 26 -12.73 -18.09 -6.94
N LYS A 27 -12.66 -17.99 -8.27
CA LYS A 27 -12.21 -16.76 -8.93
C LYS A 27 -13.17 -15.61 -8.59
N VAL A 28 -12.74 -14.71 -7.72
CA VAL A 28 -13.46 -13.47 -7.44
C VAL A 28 -13.10 -12.47 -8.54
N GLU A 29 -14.06 -12.12 -9.37
CA GLU A 29 -13.89 -11.02 -10.33
C GLU A 29 -13.95 -9.71 -9.54
N GLY A 30 -12.82 -8.99 -9.49
CA GLY A 30 -12.77 -7.66 -8.87
C GLY A 30 -13.54 -6.65 -9.73
N ASP A 31 -14.23 -5.72 -9.07
CA ASP A 31 -14.89 -4.61 -9.76
C ASP A 31 -13.82 -3.76 -10.48
N PRO A 32 -13.94 -3.56 -11.80
CA PRO A 32 -13.00 -2.76 -12.58
C PRO A 32 -12.94 -1.29 -12.09
N LEU A 33 -14.02 -0.77 -11.50
CA LEU A 33 -14.04 0.57 -10.92
C LEU A 33 -13.14 0.63 -9.68
N VAL A 34 -13.22 -0.37 -8.80
CA VAL A 34 -12.34 -0.48 -7.62
C VAL A 34 -10.87 -0.51 -8.04
N ALA A 35 -10.53 -1.28 -9.08
CA ALA A 35 -9.16 -1.35 -9.58
C ALA A 35 -8.66 0.00 -10.12
N ARG A 36 -9.52 0.79 -10.78
CA ARG A 36 -9.18 2.13 -11.28
C ARG A 36 -9.00 3.13 -10.14
N ILE A 37 -9.85 3.08 -9.12
CA ILE A 37 -9.73 3.93 -7.91
C ILE A 37 -8.44 3.57 -7.18
N ASP A 38 -8.18 2.28 -6.96
CA ASP A 38 -6.98 1.80 -6.27
C ASP A 38 -5.68 2.22 -6.98
N ALA A 39 -5.67 2.26 -8.31
CA ALA A 39 -4.53 2.73 -9.11
C ALA A 39 -4.24 4.24 -8.95
N ILE A 40 -5.23 5.07 -8.58
CA ILE A 40 -5.05 6.50 -8.30
C ILE A 40 -4.47 6.71 -6.90
N LEU A 41 -4.80 5.82 -5.95
CA LEU A 41 -4.36 5.93 -4.58
C LEU A 41 -2.83 5.73 -4.46
N PRO A 42 -2.16 6.40 -3.49
CA PRO A 42 -0.69 6.44 -3.39
C PRO A 42 -0.05 5.12 -2.96
N GLN A 43 -0.83 4.09 -2.65
CA GLN A 43 -0.39 2.74 -2.24
C GLN A 43 0.50 2.73 -0.98
N THR A 44 0.39 3.75 -0.12
CA THR A 44 1.15 3.84 1.14
C THR A 44 0.65 2.90 2.22
N GLN A 45 -0.54 2.32 2.06
CA GLN A 45 -1.18 1.39 3.00
C GLN A 45 -1.24 1.91 4.45
N CYS A 46 -1.25 3.24 4.64
CA CYS A 46 -1.05 3.89 5.94
C CYS A 46 -2.24 3.85 6.90
N GLY A 47 -3.45 3.56 6.42
CA GLY A 47 -4.66 3.52 7.26
C GLY A 47 -5.19 4.89 7.75
N GLN A 48 -4.57 6.02 7.38
CA GLN A 48 -5.00 7.36 7.85
C GLN A 48 -6.44 7.73 7.43
N CYS A 49 -6.90 7.19 6.30
CA CYS A 49 -8.29 7.35 5.84
C CYS A 49 -9.33 6.59 6.69
N GLY A 50 -8.90 5.84 7.73
CA GLY A 50 -9.77 5.00 8.56
C GLY A 50 -10.01 3.60 8.01
N TYR A 51 -9.45 3.25 6.84
CA TYR A 51 -9.55 1.93 6.22
C TYR A 51 -8.23 1.16 6.37
N PRO A 52 -8.25 -0.19 6.43
CA PRO A 52 -7.05 -1.00 6.68
C PRO A 52 -6.14 -1.13 5.43
N GLY A 53 -6.15 -0.15 4.53
CA GLY A 53 -5.33 -0.09 3.33
C GLY A 53 -6.01 0.61 2.16
N CYS A 54 -5.28 0.81 1.05
CA CYS A 54 -5.78 1.55 -0.11
C CYS A 54 -6.93 0.81 -0.81
N LYS A 55 -6.82 -0.51 -1.00
CA LYS A 55 -7.85 -1.30 -1.67
C LYS A 55 -9.20 -1.33 -0.93
N PRO A 56 -9.28 -1.52 0.41
CA PRO A 56 -10.53 -1.37 1.15
C PRO A 56 -11.15 0.01 1.03
N TYR A 57 -10.33 1.07 1.05
CA TYR A 57 -10.81 2.44 0.82
C TYR A 57 -11.35 2.61 -0.60
N ALA A 58 -10.65 2.10 -1.63
CA ALA A 58 -11.12 2.09 -3.02
C ALA A 58 -12.47 1.38 -3.16
N THR A 59 -12.67 0.27 -2.45
CA THR A 59 -13.94 -0.47 -2.43
C THR A 59 -15.06 0.36 -1.80
N ALA A 60 -14.78 1.02 -0.69
CA ALA A 60 -15.75 1.89 -0.01
C ALA A 60 -16.14 3.12 -0.87
N ILE A 61 -15.18 3.72 -1.59
CA ILE A 61 -15.49 4.79 -2.55
C ILE A 61 -16.38 4.28 -3.67
N ALA A 62 -16.05 3.13 -4.26
CA ALA A 62 -16.85 2.53 -5.34
C ALA A 62 -18.29 2.18 -4.90
N ALA A 63 -18.46 1.77 -3.63
CA ALA A 63 -19.76 1.50 -3.01
C ALA A 63 -20.51 2.77 -2.59
N GLY A 64 -19.88 3.96 -2.61
CA GLY A 64 -20.46 5.21 -2.11
C GLY A 64 -20.50 5.31 -0.58
N GLU A 65 -19.77 4.47 0.13
CA GLU A 65 -19.68 4.44 1.60
C GLU A 65 -18.61 5.38 2.16
N ALA A 66 -17.66 5.80 1.32
CA ALA A 66 -16.58 6.72 1.68
C ALA A 66 -16.49 7.89 0.71
N ASP A 67 -16.15 9.07 1.25
CA ASP A 67 -15.85 10.25 0.45
C ASP A 67 -14.47 10.14 -0.21
N ILE A 68 -14.27 10.83 -1.34
CA ILE A 68 -13.03 10.83 -2.15
C ILE A 68 -11.88 11.61 -1.52
N ASN A 69 -12.12 12.38 -0.47
CA ASN A 69 -11.19 13.37 0.12
C ASN A 69 -10.57 12.94 1.47
N GLN A 70 -10.54 11.62 1.76
CA GLN A 70 -10.06 11.10 3.05
C GLN A 70 -8.61 10.60 3.02
N CYS A 71 -7.87 10.80 1.90
CA CYS A 71 -6.51 10.30 1.74
C CYS A 71 -5.46 11.41 1.81
N PRO A 72 -4.85 11.72 2.99
CA PRO A 72 -3.83 12.77 3.10
C PRO A 72 -2.59 12.53 2.24
N PRO A 73 -2.03 11.28 2.15
CA PRO A 73 -0.89 11.04 1.27
C PRO A 73 -1.19 11.20 -0.22
N GLY A 74 -2.47 11.05 -0.63
CA GLY A 74 -2.90 11.30 -2.00
C GLY A 74 -2.94 12.79 -2.36
N GLY A 75 -3.07 13.63 -1.36
CA GLY A 75 -3.14 15.09 -1.51
C GLY A 75 -4.36 15.54 -2.34
N ASP A 76 -4.42 16.84 -2.60
CA ASP A 76 -5.48 17.42 -3.44
C ASP A 76 -5.49 16.86 -4.86
N ALA A 77 -4.31 16.55 -5.41
CA ALA A 77 -4.20 15.94 -6.73
C ALA A 77 -4.90 14.57 -6.82
N GLY A 78 -4.79 13.76 -5.77
CA GLY A 78 -5.50 12.47 -5.67
C GLY A 78 -7.01 12.67 -5.54
N ALA A 79 -7.46 13.65 -4.74
CA ALA A 79 -8.88 13.96 -4.59
C ALA A 79 -9.48 14.47 -5.92
N HIS A 80 -8.77 15.31 -6.68
CA HIS A 80 -9.19 15.74 -8.02
C HIS A 80 -9.31 14.57 -8.99
N ALA A 81 -8.30 13.71 -9.06
CA ALA A 81 -8.32 12.55 -9.96
C ALA A 81 -9.46 11.57 -9.61
N LEU A 82 -9.76 11.40 -8.32
CA LEU A 82 -10.91 10.59 -7.88
C LEU A 82 -12.24 11.26 -8.22
N ALA A 83 -12.35 12.60 -8.06
CA ALA A 83 -13.54 13.35 -8.45
C ALA A 83 -13.83 13.21 -9.95
N ASP A 84 -12.80 13.35 -10.79
CA ASP A 84 -12.90 13.18 -12.25
C ASP A 84 -13.30 11.75 -12.64
N LEU A 85 -12.72 10.75 -11.98
CA LEU A 85 -13.03 9.35 -12.24
C LEU A 85 -14.48 8.99 -11.87
N MET A 86 -14.94 9.50 -10.71
CA MET A 86 -16.27 9.21 -10.17
C MET A 86 -17.34 10.12 -10.75
N GLY A 87 -16.98 11.19 -11.46
CA GLY A 87 -17.92 12.19 -11.98
C GLY A 87 -18.62 12.99 -10.89
N VAL A 88 -17.97 13.19 -9.74
CA VAL A 88 -18.50 13.94 -8.60
C VAL A 88 -17.76 15.28 -8.46
N GLU A 89 -18.39 16.23 -7.75
CA GLU A 89 -17.76 17.50 -7.45
C GLU A 89 -16.53 17.32 -6.54
N TYR A 90 -15.44 18.04 -6.84
CA TYR A 90 -14.24 18.05 -6.00
C TYR A 90 -14.56 18.55 -4.60
N LYS A 91 -14.04 17.83 -3.61
CA LYS A 91 -14.05 18.23 -2.19
C LYS A 91 -12.59 18.38 -1.70
N PRO A 92 -12.26 19.46 -0.98
CA PRO A 92 -10.95 19.61 -0.37
C PRO A 92 -10.70 18.48 0.65
N LEU A 93 -9.42 18.19 0.90
CA LEU A 93 -9.06 17.12 1.84
C LEU A 93 -9.68 17.33 3.21
N ASN A 94 -10.23 16.28 3.78
CA ASN A 94 -10.79 16.30 5.12
C ASN A 94 -9.66 16.29 6.16
N ALA A 95 -9.52 17.41 6.89
CA ALA A 95 -8.50 17.60 7.91
C ALA A 95 -8.60 16.62 9.10
N GLU A 96 -9.75 15.97 9.30
CA GLU A 96 -9.94 14.95 10.34
C GLU A 96 -9.07 13.71 10.09
N HIS A 97 -8.77 13.40 8.83
CA HIS A 97 -7.89 12.29 8.44
C HIS A 97 -6.41 12.70 8.36
N GLY A 98 -6.09 13.96 8.56
CA GLY A 98 -4.76 14.53 8.55
C GLY A 98 -4.52 15.54 7.42
N VAL A 99 -3.32 16.09 7.39
CA VAL A 99 -2.89 17.06 6.37
C VAL A 99 -1.79 16.45 5.51
N PRO A 100 -1.67 16.87 4.23
CA PRO A 100 -0.56 16.44 3.38
C PRO A 100 0.76 16.87 4.00
N LYS A 101 1.68 15.91 4.19
CA LYS A 101 3.03 16.17 4.71
C LYS A 101 4.07 15.86 3.64
N PRO A 102 5.24 16.52 3.67
CA PRO A 102 6.34 16.14 2.82
C PRO A 102 6.75 14.69 3.11
N LYS A 103 7.26 14.00 2.10
CA LYS A 103 7.69 12.62 2.24
C LYS A 103 8.77 12.50 3.31
N SER A 104 8.51 11.67 4.31
CA SER A 104 9.41 11.43 5.44
C SER A 104 9.51 9.94 5.73
N VAL A 105 10.57 9.54 6.41
CA VAL A 105 10.75 8.18 6.93
C VAL A 105 10.97 8.23 8.43
N ALA A 106 10.55 7.18 9.10
CA ALA A 106 10.83 7.04 10.51
C ALA A 106 12.32 6.69 10.71
N PHE A 107 12.90 7.20 11.77
CA PHE A 107 14.24 6.88 12.25
C PHE A 107 14.18 6.45 13.70
N ILE A 108 14.79 5.33 14.04
CA ILE A 108 14.87 4.80 15.42
C ILE A 108 16.25 5.09 15.98
N ASP A 109 16.31 5.75 17.13
CA ASP A 109 17.54 5.83 17.90
C ASP A 109 17.79 4.48 18.57
N GLU A 110 18.71 3.71 18.00
CA GLU A 110 19.04 2.35 18.44
C GLU A 110 19.62 2.32 19.86
N ALA A 111 20.28 3.41 20.30
CA ALA A 111 20.88 3.48 21.64
C ALA A 111 19.80 3.61 22.74
N THR A 112 18.69 4.25 22.43
CA THR A 112 17.56 4.47 23.36
C THR A 112 16.51 3.34 23.25
N CYS A 113 16.55 2.56 22.16
CA CYS A 113 15.56 1.52 21.88
C CYS A 113 15.67 0.34 22.87
N ILE A 114 14.55 0.02 23.55
CA ILE A 114 14.49 -1.08 24.54
C ILE A 114 14.03 -2.42 23.96
N GLY A 115 13.75 -2.50 22.66
CA GLY A 115 13.31 -3.76 22.03
C GLY A 115 11.92 -4.23 22.43
N CYS A 116 10.95 -3.32 22.60
CA CYS A 116 9.60 -3.65 23.07
C CYS A 116 8.68 -4.25 21.99
N THR A 117 9.06 -4.21 20.71
CA THR A 117 8.33 -4.72 19.52
C THR A 117 7.01 -4.03 19.18
N LEU A 118 6.55 -3.03 19.94
CA LEU A 118 5.27 -2.36 19.69
C LEU A 118 5.24 -1.62 18.34
N CYS A 119 6.34 -1.01 17.94
CA CYS A 119 6.46 -0.35 16.63
C CYS A 119 6.38 -1.34 15.46
N ILE A 120 6.91 -2.57 15.61
CA ILE A 120 6.81 -3.63 14.60
C ILE A 120 5.34 -4.00 14.38
N GLN A 121 4.59 -4.20 15.48
CA GLN A 121 3.17 -4.56 15.42
C GLN A 121 2.31 -3.45 14.79
N ALA A 122 2.73 -2.19 14.93
CA ALA A 122 2.01 -1.04 14.38
C ALA A 122 2.36 -0.75 12.92
N CYS A 123 3.41 -1.37 12.36
CA CYS A 123 3.87 -1.09 11.00
C CYS A 123 3.05 -1.88 9.97
N PRO A 124 2.26 -1.21 9.09
CA PRO A 124 1.42 -1.89 8.11
C PRO A 124 2.19 -2.45 6.90
N VAL A 125 3.47 -2.08 6.76
CA VAL A 125 4.32 -2.46 5.62
C VAL A 125 5.57 -3.23 6.04
N ASP A 126 5.65 -3.68 7.30
CA ASP A 126 6.76 -4.45 7.87
C ASP A 126 8.15 -3.82 7.65
N ALA A 127 8.21 -2.47 7.63
CA ALA A 127 9.45 -1.73 7.41
C ALA A 127 10.38 -1.68 8.63
N ILE A 128 10.05 -2.35 9.74
CA ILE A 128 10.82 -2.31 10.98
C ILE A 128 11.43 -3.67 11.27
N LEU A 129 12.75 -3.70 11.31
CA LEU A 129 13.54 -4.90 11.62
C LEU A 129 13.93 -4.89 13.09
N GLY A 130 13.82 -6.04 13.77
CA GLY A 130 14.21 -6.20 15.16
C GLY A 130 13.53 -7.40 15.83
N ALA A 131 13.81 -7.58 17.10
CA ALA A 131 13.25 -8.65 17.92
C ALA A 131 13.06 -8.19 19.36
N ALA A 132 12.31 -8.98 20.15
CA ALA A 132 12.10 -8.70 21.57
C ALA A 132 13.45 -8.61 22.31
N LYS A 133 13.65 -7.54 23.07
CA LYS A 133 14.87 -7.21 23.83
C LYS A 133 16.12 -6.93 22.96
N HIS A 134 15.95 -6.72 21.66
CA HIS A 134 16.98 -6.26 20.75
C HIS A 134 16.55 -4.92 20.14
N MET A 135 17.51 -4.05 19.84
CA MET A 135 17.23 -2.78 19.18
C MET A 135 16.49 -3.00 17.84
N HIS A 136 15.68 -2.03 17.47
CA HIS A 136 14.98 -2.03 16.20
C HIS A 136 15.62 -1.01 15.24
N THR A 137 15.55 -1.29 13.95
CA THR A 137 15.97 -0.37 12.89
C THR A 137 14.91 -0.30 11.78
N ILE A 138 14.95 0.77 10.98
CA ILE A 138 14.00 1.02 9.90
C ILE A 138 14.63 0.68 8.55
N ILE A 139 13.91 -0.07 7.72
CA ILE A 139 14.22 -0.26 6.31
C ILE A 139 13.66 0.94 5.54
N VAL A 140 14.51 1.90 5.23
CA VAL A 140 14.11 3.20 4.64
C VAL A 140 13.37 3.03 3.32
N SER A 141 13.76 2.05 2.48
CA SER A 141 13.11 1.77 1.19
C SER A 141 11.66 1.33 1.32
N GLU A 142 11.32 0.65 2.42
CA GLU A 142 9.99 0.10 2.67
C GLU A 142 9.11 1.06 3.50
N CYS A 143 9.74 2.01 4.21
CA CYS A 143 9.02 2.94 5.08
C CYS A 143 8.17 3.93 4.28
N THR A 144 6.86 3.95 4.53
CA THR A 144 5.91 4.85 3.86
C THR A 144 5.70 6.18 4.60
N GLY A 145 6.34 6.38 5.77
CA GLY A 145 6.21 7.63 6.54
C GLY A 145 4.85 7.84 7.21
N CYS A 146 4.12 6.77 7.50
CA CYS A 146 2.75 6.83 8.03
C CYS A 146 2.66 7.27 9.51
N GLU A 147 3.78 7.38 10.24
CA GLU A 147 3.87 7.81 11.64
C GLU A 147 3.20 6.88 12.68
N LEU A 148 2.59 5.76 12.28
CA LEU A 148 1.88 4.85 13.19
C LEU A 148 2.78 4.22 14.26
N CYS A 149 4.09 4.15 14.02
CA CYS A 149 5.06 3.60 14.97
C CYS A 149 5.45 4.58 16.11
N LEU A 150 5.13 5.88 15.99
CA LEU A 150 5.49 6.88 17.00
C LEU A 150 4.69 6.70 18.29
N ALA A 151 3.36 6.71 18.16
CA ALA A 151 2.46 6.65 19.31
C ALA A 151 2.66 5.43 20.25
N PRO A 152 2.92 4.20 19.76
CA PRO A 152 3.11 3.04 20.62
C PRO A 152 4.52 2.96 21.24
N CYS A 153 5.47 3.86 20.89
CA CYS A 153 6.82 3.81 21.43
C CYS A 153 6.88 4.33 22.88
N PRO A 154 7.19 3.50 23.90
CA PRO A 154 7.13 3.92 25.29
C PRO A 154 8.34 4.77 25.74
N VAL A 155 9.37 4.84 24.90
CA VAL A 155 10.63 5.59 25.20
C VAL A 155 10.88 6.71 24.18
N ASP A 156 9.93 7.00 23.30
CA ASP A 156 9.97 8.08 22.30
C ASP A 156 11.27 8.10 21.46
N CYS A 157 11.85 6.91 21.19
CA CYS A 157 13.09 6.79 20.43
C CYS A 157 12.90 6.89 18.92
N ILE A 158 11.70 7.18 18.42
CA ILE A 158 11.37 7.25 17.00
C ILE A 158 11.13 8.70 16.59
N SER A 159 11.82 9.13 15.55
CA SER A 159 11.66 10.48 14.97
C SER A 159 11.38 10.38 13.47
N MET A 160 10.71 11.40 12.91
CA MET A 160 10.49 11.48 11.47
C MET A 160 11.56 12.34 10.80
N GLN A 161 12.20 11.81 9.78
CA GLN A 161 13.18 12.51 8.97
C GLN A 161 12.64 12.76 7.57
N ALA A 162 12.68 14.03 7.12
CA ALA A 162 12.27 14.36 5.77
C ALA A 162 13.27 13.78 4.75
N ILE A 163 12.76 13.15 3.71
CA ILE A 163 13.59 12.67 2.60
C ILE A 163 13.80 13.84 1.65
N ALA A 164 15.07 14.27 1.45
CA ALA A 164 15.40 15.20 0.40
C ALA A 164 15.12 14.57 -0.97
N GLU A 165 14.41 15.27 -1.83
CA GLU A 165 14.23 14.83 -3.22
C GLU A 165 15.56 14.91 -3.95
N GLN A 166 16.13 13.75 -4.26
CA GLN A 166 17.37 13.61 -5.04
C GLN A 166 17.05 12.88 -6.35
N PRO A 167 17.87 13.03 -7.41
CA PRO A 167 17.62 12.39 -8.71
C PRO A 167 17.53 10.85 -8.65
N ASP A 168 18.22 10.22 -7.73
CA ASP A 168 18.26 8.76 -7.53
C ASP A 168 17.03 8.22 -6.79
N ASN A 169 16.34 9.06 -5.98
CA ASN A 169 15.07 8.69 -5.34
C ASN A 169 13.84 9.30 -6.03
N TRP A 170 14.05 10.05 -7.12
CA TRP A 170 12.99 10.68 -7.89
C TRP A 170 12.24 9.66 -8.73
N LYS A 171 10.94 9.49 -8.46
CA LYS A 171 10.06 8.66 -9.26
C LYS A 171 9.28 9.54 -10.22
N TRP A 172 9.25 9.13 -11.50
CA TRP A 172 8.48 9.82 -12.54
C TRP A 172 7.00 9.87 -12.15
N LYS A 173 6.48 11.07 -11.90
CA LYS A 173 5.10 11.29 -11.43
C LYS A 173 4.06 11.32 -12.57
N TYR A 174 4.52 11.32 -13.83
CA TYR A 174 3.61 11.39 -14.96
C TYR A 174 3.26 10.00 -15.47
N PRO A 175 1.98 9.76 -15.83
CA PRO A 175 1.61 8.51 -16.47
C PRO A 175 2.37 8.39 -17.79
N ILE A 176 2.95 7.22 -18.05
CA ILE A 176 3.52 6.90 -19.37
C ILE A 176 2.34 6.87 -20.34
N ILE A 177 2.21 7.90 -21.17
CA ILE A 177 1.20 7.93 -22.21
C ILE A 177 1.68 6.89 -23.24
N PRO A 178 0.97 5.77 -23.46
CA PRO A 178 1.34 4.85 -24.53
C PRO A 178 1.23 5.60 -25.86
N ILE A 179 2.34 5.70 -26.59
CA ILE A 179 2.34 6.25 -27.96
C ILE A 179 1.57 5.23 -28.80
N ALA A 180 0.31 5.53 -29.10
CA ALA A 180 -0.44 4.73 -30.05
C ALA A 180 0.31 4.80 -31.41
N PRO A 181 0.62 3.67 -32.06
CA PRO A 181 1.22 3.70 -33.39
C PRO A 181 0.24 4.44 -34.31
N MET A 182 0.71 5.54 -34.90
CA MET A 182 -0.05 6.21 -35.96
C MET A 182 -0.24 5.19 -37.09
N HIS A 183 -1.45 4.65 -37.23
CA HIS A 183 -1.81 3.92 -38.43
C HIS A 183 -1.67 4.90 -39.59
N ALA A 184 -0.68 4.66 -40.45
CA ALA A 184 -0.57 5.34 -41.72
C ALA A 184 -1.91 5.14 -42.44
N GLN A 185 -2.66 6.23 -42.59
CA GLN A 185 -3.82 6.24 -43.44
C GLN A 185 -3.31 6.07 -44.90
N THR A 186 -3.40 4.84 -45.38
CA THR A 186 -3.23 4.59 -46.83
C THR A 186 -4.46 5.12 -47.52
N THR A 187 -4.25 6.21 -48.22
CA THR A 187 -5.16 6.74 -49.28
C THR A 187 -5.35 5.71 -50.39
#